data_693bde8a6a87e1ef8cc4f918ab74c953
#
_entry.id   693bde8a6a87e1ef8cc4f918ab74c953
#
_cell.length_a   1.000
_cell.length_b   1.000
_cell.length_c   1.000
_cell.angle_alpha   90.00
_cell.angle_beta   90.00
_cell.angle_gamma   90.00
#
_symmetry.space_group_name_H-M   'P 1'
#
loop_
_entity.id
_entity.type
_entity.pdbx_description
1 polymer ?
#
loop_
_entity_poly.entity_id
_entity_poly.type
_entity_poly.pdbx_seq_one_letter_code
_entity_poly.pdbx_strand_id
1 'polypeptide(L)'
;MKRKIGRLCMVLGAVLILCAAGLLGYNRWDAARAEKASQEVLGELEQTMQKTITEHRQENETAAPQPVLDPTQEMTTVEVEGQEYIGVLSIPAAGLELPVMAQWSYAGLKVAPGRYSGTTYADDLVICGHNYAKHFSPIKWLAIGSPVYFTDADGLRWSYEVESVETLQPTQIEEMTTDAEADSWDLTLFTCTSGGNARYAVRCVRTGYPVRVTDAAE
;
A
#
# COMPACT_ATOMS: atom_id res chain seq x y z
N MET A 1 -7.08 45.79 34.87
CA MET A 1 -6.24 45.07 33.87
C MET A 1 -6.40 43.56 33.90
N LYS A 2 -6.30 42.87 35.05
CA LYS A 2 -6.34 41.41 35.19
C LYS A 2 -7.60 40.75 34.57
N ARG A 3 -8.82 41.34 34.72
CA ARG A 3 -10.06 40.82 34.13
C ARG A 3 -10.13 40.85 32.61
N LYS A 4 -9.46 41.82 31.92
CA LYS A 4 -9.40 41.91 30.46
C LYS A 4 -8.45 40.86 29.90
N ILE A 5 -7.33 40.59 30.56
CA ILE A 5 -6.37 39.56 30.19
C ILE A 5 -6.99 38.18 30.31
N GLY A 6 -7.73 37.89 31.40
CA GLY A 6 -8.43 36.60 31.56
C GLY A 6 -9.47 36.33 30.45
N ARG A 7 -10.24 37.37 30.04
CA ARG A 7 -11.18 37.22 28.92
C ARG A 7 -10.47 36.97 27.60
N LEU A 8 -9.34 37.66 27.35
CA LEU A 8 -8.54 37.48 26.14
C LEU A 8 -7.97 36.03 26.06
N CYS A 9 -7.43 35.52 27.18
CA CYS A 9 -6.94 34.15 27.23
C CYS A 9 -8.05 33.11 27.00
N MET A 10 -9.27 33.37 27.53
CA MET A 10 -10.42 32.49 27.33
C MET A 10 -10.87 32.45 25.87
N VAL A 11 -10.93 33.61 25.20
CA VAL A 11 -11.26 33.70 23.77
C VAL A 11 -10.20 33.02 22.93
N LEU A 12 -8.91 33.25 23.21
CA LEU A 12 -7.81 32.62 22.49
C LEU A 12 -7.84 31.09 22.67
N GLY A 13 -8.09 30.59 23.87
CA GLY A 13 -8.25 29.17 24.14
C GLY A 13 -9.43 28.55 23.39
N ALA A 14 -10.57 29.24 23.35
CA ALA A 14 -11.72 28.78 22.58
C ALA A 14 -11.43 28.72 21.06
N VAL A 15 -10.75 29.72 20.51
CA VAL A 15 -10.34 29.72 19.09
C VAL A 15 -9.40 28.56 18.78
N LEU A 16 -8.41 28.31 19.64
CA LEU A 16 -7.49 27.18 19.45
C LEU A 16 -8.21 25.83 19.48
N ILE A 17 -9.18 25.65 20.37
CA ILE A 17 -9.99 24.42 20.43
C ILE A 17 -10.81 24.26 19.15
N LEU A 18 -11.44 25.33 18.65
CA LEU A 18 -12.19 25.30 17.40
C LEU A 18 -11.31 24.99 16.19
N CYS A 19 -10.12 25.58 16.12
CA CYS A 19 -9.13 25.25 15.09
C CYS A 19 -8.69 23.79 15.15
N ALA A 20 -8.41 23.26 16.32
CA ALA A 20 -8.04 21.84 16.50
C ALA A 20 -9.18 20.90 16.10
N ALA A 21 -10.43 21.22 16.49
CA ALA A 21 -11.61 20.45 16.09
C ALA A 21 -11.83 20.50 14.57
N GLY A 22 -11.62 21.67 13.95
CA GLY A 22 -11.70 21.83 12.49
C GLY A 22 -10.65 20.99 11.75
N LEU A 23 -9.39 20.99 12.23
CA LEU A 23 -8.33 20.16 11.66
C LEU A 23 -8.62 18.65 11.80
N LEU A 24 -9.13 18.22 12.95
CA LEU A 24 -9.52 16.83 13.16
C LEU A 24 -10.66 16.42 12.21
N GLY A 25 -11.65 17.29 12.05
CA GLY A 25 -12.77 17.07 11.13
C GLY A 25 -12.29 16.97 9.67
N TYR A 26 -11.42 17.90 9.27
CA TYR A 26 -10.82 17.88 7.93
C TYR A 26 -10.00 16.63 7.66
N ASN A 27 -9.13 16.22 8.59
CA ASN A 27 -8.31 15.01 8.44
C ASN A 27 -9.16 13.74 8.34
N ARG A 28 -10.25 13.65 9.09
CA ARG A 28 -11.19 12.52 9.00
C ARG A 28 -11.94 12.50 7.69
N TRP A 29 -12.39 13.66 7.22
CA TRP A 29 -13.05 13.77 5.93
C TRP A 29 -12.12 13.41 4.78
N ASP A 30 -10.87 13.89 4.80
CA ASP A 30 -9.88 13.61 3.76
C ASP A 30 -9.51 12.12 3.72
N ALA A 31 -9.35 11.47 4.89
CA ALA A 31 -9.12 10.04 4.98
C ALA A 31 -10.32 9.20 4.47
N ALA A 32 -11.55 9.60 4.79
CA ALA A 32 -12.75 8.92 4.29
C ALA A 32 -12.93 9.08 2.78
N ARG A 33 -12.59 10.26 2.24
CA ARG A 33 -12.59 10.50 0.80
C ARG A 33 -11.57 9.61 0.09
N ALA A 34 -10.37 9.48 0.66
CA ALA A 34 -9.31 8.62 0.12
C ALA A 34 -9.71 7.14 0.16
N GLU A 35 -10.33 6.68 1.26
CA GLU A 35 -10.87 5.32 1.38
C GLU A 35 -11.90 5.03 0.29
N LYS A 36 -12.86 5.95 0.08
CA LYS A 36 -13.89 5.79 -0.94
C LYS A 36 -13.28 5.70 -2.35
N ALA A 37 -12.39 6.63 -2.70
CA ALA A 37 -11.71 6.63 -3.99
C ALA A 37 -10.90 5.34 -4.22
N SER A 38 -10.20 4.86 -3.20
CA SER A 38 -9.45 3.60 -3.26
C SER A 38 -10.35 2.38 -3.50
N GLN A 39 -11.52 2.33 -2.84
CA GLN A 39 -12.47 1.22 -3.00
C GLN A 39 -13.18 1.24 -4.37
N GLU A 40 -13.47 2.42 -4.92
CA GLU A 40 -14.01 2.55 -6.28
C GLU A 40 -13.01 2.00 -7.31
N VAL A 41 -11.75 2.43 -7.23
CA VAL A 41 -10.67 1.93 -8.10
C VAL A 41 -10.44 0.43 -7.90
N LEU A 42 -10.44 -0.07 -6.65
CA LEU A 42 -10.27 -1.48 -6.35
C LEU A 42 -11.31 -2.33 -7.07
N GLY A 43 -12.59 -1.95 -6.99
CA GLY A 43 -13.67 -2.69 -7.65
C GLY A 43 -13.54 -2.74 -9.18
N GLU A 44 -13.10 -1.65 -9.82
CA GLU A 44 -12.87 -1.62 -11.26
C GLU A 44 -11.63 -2.42 -11.67
N LEU A 45 -10.55 -2.32 -10.88
CA LEU A 45 -9.31 -3.05 -11.11
C LEU A 45 -9.54 -4.56 -11.01
N GLU A 46 -10.22 -5.03 -9.97
CA GLU A 46 -10.55 -6.46 -9.79
C GLU A 46 -11.39 -7.00 -10.94
N GLN A 47 -12.41 -6.26 -11.39
CA GLN A 47 -13.22 -6.66 -12.54
C GLN A 47 -12.39 -6.77 -13.81
N THR A 48 -11.48 -5.83 -14.04
CA THR A 48 -10.63 -5.83 -15.23
C THR A 48 -9.61 -6.96 -15.17
N MET A 49 -8.95 -7.16 -14.02
CA MET A 49 -8.03 -8.28 -13.80
C MET A 49 -8.74 -9.62 -13.98
N GLN A 50 -9.94 -9.79 -13.41
CA GLN A 50 -10.74 -11.01 -13.54
C GLN A 50 -11.06 -11.32 -15.00
N LYS A 51 -11.38 -10.31 -15.80
CA LYS A 51 -11.63 -10.47 -17.23
C LYS A 51 -10.37 -10.96 -17.96
N THR A 52 -9.22 -10.33 -17.71
CA THR A 52 -7.93 -10.72 -18.29
C THR A 52 -7.55 -12.15 -17.91
N ILE A 53 -7.71 -12.53 -16.65
CA ILE A 53 -7.46 -13.90 -16.15
C ILE A 53 -8.35 -14.92 -16.87
N THR A 54 -9.63 -14.59 -17.06
CA THR A 54 -10.59 -15.46 -17.72
C THR A 54 -10.28 -15.63 -19.22
N GLU A 55 -9.87 -14.57 -19.90
CA GLU A 55 -9.45 -14.59 -21.30
C GLU A 55 -8.20 -15.46 -21.49
N HIS A 56 -7.16 -15.28 -20.68
CA HIS A 56 -5.95 -16.11 -20.72
C HIS A 56 -6.21 -17.58 -20.37
N ARG A 57 -7.22 -17.88 -19.53
CA ARG A 57 -7.61 -19.25 -19.19
C ARG A 57 -8.23 -19.98 -20.39
N GLN A 58 -9.05 -19.29 -21.18
CA GLN A 58 -9.66 -19.87 -22.37
C GLN A 58 -8.65 -20.22 -23.47
N GLU A 59 -7.54 -19.49 -23.53
CA GLU A 59 -6.44 -19.74 -24.47
C GLU A 59 -5.53 -20.90 -24.03
N ASN A 60 -5.45 -21.20 -22.73
CA ASN A 60 -4.53 -22.19 -22.14
C ASN A 60 -5.28 -23.25 -21.31
N GLU A 61 -6.07 -24.09 -21.97
CA GLU A 61 -6.87 -25.16 -21.32
C GLU A 61 -6.06 -26.34 -20.75
N THR A 62 -4.73 -26.29 -20.86
CA THR A 62 -3.83 -27.31 -20.29
C THR A 62 -3.22 -26.76 -19.00
N ALA A 63 -3.19 -27.59 -17.93
CA ALA A 63 -2.61 -27.23 -16.63
C ALA A 63 -1.31 -26.45 -16.80
N ALA A 64 -1.36 -25.15 -16.48
CA ALA A 64 -0.25 -24.25 -16.70
C ALA A 64 0.94 -24.69 -15.83
N PRO A 65 2.15 -24.87 -16.40
CA PRO A 65 3.35 -25.08 -15.60
C PRO A 65 3.54 -23.90 -14.64
N GLN A 66 4.25 -24.12 -13.55
CA GLN A 66 4.62 -23.04 -12.62
C GLN A 66 5.21 -21.86 -13.43
N PRO A 67 4.85 -20.61 -13.11
CA PRO A 67 5.36 -19.47 -13.84
C PRO A 67 6.89 -19.44 -13.76
N VAL A 68 7.54 -19.28 -14.90
CA VAL A 68 8.99 -19.04 -14.94
C VAL A 68 9.19 -17.59 -14.52
N LEU A 69 9.83 -17.36 -13.37
CA LEU A 69 10.13 -16.03 -12.88
C LEU A 69 11.37 -15.51 -13.57
N ASP A 70 11.24 -14.48 -14.38
CA ASP A 70 12.36 -13.74 -14.97
C ASP A 70 12.56 -12.44 -14.17
N PRO A 71 13.67 -12.29 -13.43
CA PRO A 71 13.94 -11.08 -12.64
C PRO A 71 14.01 -9.79 -13.48
N THR A 72 14.19 -9.91 -14.78
CA THR A 72 14.24 -8.76 -15.71
C THR A 72 12.87 -8.39 -16.29
N GLN A 73 11.85 -9.18 -15.98
CA GLN A 73 10.50 -8.94 -16.47
C GLN A 73 9.88 -7.71 -15.80
N GLU A 74 9.34 -6.82 -16.63
CA GLU A 74 8.52 -5.71 -16.14
C GLU A 74 7.15 -6.22 -15.67
N MET A 75 6.60 -5.56 -14.66
CA MET A 75 5.26 -5.86 -14.16
C MET A 75 4.20 -5.40 -15.16
N THR A 76 3.25 -6.27 -15.48
CA THR A 76 2.07 -5.93 -16.27
C THR A 76 1.26 -4.85 -15.57
N THR A 77 0.70 -3.92 -16.33
CA THR A 77 -0.17 -2.85 -15.83
C THR A 77 -1.57 -2.95 -16.38
N VAL A 78 -2.53 -2.50 -15.59
CA VAL A 78 -3.94 -2.32 -15.98
C VAL A 78 -4.32 -0.87 -15.78
N GLU A 79 -4.90 -0.25 -16.80
CA GLU A 79 -5.38 1.13 -16.73
C GLU A 79 -6.79 1.19 -16.16
N VAL A 80 -6.97 1.99 -15.10
CA VAL A 80 -8.26 2.33 -14.51
C VAL A 80 -8.33 3.85 -14.35
N GLU A 81 -9.35 4.50 -14.89
CA GLU A 81 -9.54 5.96 -14.81
C GLU A 81 -8.31 6.80 -15.25
N GLY A 82 -7.55 6.32 -16.23
CA GLY A 82 -6.36 7.00 -16.75
C GLY A 82 -5.12 6.89 -15.86
N GLN A 83 -5.11 5.98 -14.89
CA GLN A 83 -3.97 5.61 -14.05
C GLN A 83 -3.63 4.13 -14.24
N GLU A 84 -2.34 3.81 -14.24
CA GLU A 84 -1.87 2.43 -14.34
C GLU A 84 -1.68 1.81 -12.96
N TYR A 85 -2.12 0.56 -12.81
CA TYR A 85 -2.04 -0.24 -11.60
C TYR A 85 -1.31 -1.55 -11.88
N ILE A 86 -0.52 -2.04 -10.93
CA ILE A 86 0.23 -3.30 -11.03
C ILE A 86 -0.45 -4.46 -10.31
N GLY A 87 -1.50 -4.21 -9.54
CA GLY A 87 -2.21 -5.25 -8.81
C GLY A 87 -2.85 -4.77 -7.53
N VAL A 88 -3.17 -5.72 -6.65
CA VAL A 88 -3.87 -5.52 -5.38
C VAL A 88 -3.03 -6.04 -4.22
N LEU A 89 -2.84 -5.20 -3.19
CA LEU A 89 -2.19 -5.53 -1.93
C LEU A 89 -3.24 -5.86 -0.87
N SER A 90 -3.17 -7.05 -0.28
CA SER A 90 -4.05 -7.49 0.81
C SER A 90 -3.24 -7.72 2.08
N ILE A 91 -3.65 -7.10 3.19
CA ILE A 91 -3.05 -7.24 4.53
C ILE A 91 -4.16 -7.58 5.53
N PRO A 92 -4.53 -8.86 5.69
CA PRO A 92 -5.67 -9.28 6.51
C PRO A 92 -5.59 -8.81 7.96
N ALA A 93 -4.39 -8.84 8.57
CA ALA A 93 -4.18 -8.40 9.95
C ALA A 93 -4.47 -6.90 10.16
N ALA A 94 -4.40 -6.09 9.10
CA ALA A 94 -4.74 -4.67 9.11
C ALA A 94 -6.15 -4.38 8.55
N GLY A 95 -6.84 -5.39 8.00
CA GLY A 95 -8.11 -5.23 7.30
C GLY A 95 -7.99 -4.32 6.08
N LEU A 96 -6.87 -4.44 5.35
CA LEU A 96 -6.57 -3.64 4.17
C LEU A 96 -6.62 -4.49 2.91
N GLU A 97 -7.28 -3.96 1.89
CA GLU A 97 -7.25 -4.41 0.51
C GLU A 97 -7.22 -3.18 -0.38
N LEU A 98 -6.10 -2.99 -1.10
CA LEU A 98 -5.75 -1.73 -1.73
C LEU A 98 -5.20 -1.95 -3.14
N PRO A 99 -5.68 -1.21 -4.16
CA PRO A 99 -5.04 -1.19 -5.46
C PRO A 99 -3.65 -0.56 -5.34
N VAL A 100 -2.70 -1.01 -6.15
CA VAL A 100 -1.32 -0.48 -6.15
C VAL A 100 -1.01 0.12 -7.51
N MET A 101 -0.75 1.42 -7.55
CA MET A 101 -0.36 2.14 -8.76
C MET A 101 0.99 1.67 -9.28
N ALA A 102 1.16 1.63 -10.61
CA ALA A 102 2.42 1.30 -11.27
C ALA A 102 3.54 2.28 -10.94
N GLN A 103 3.19 3.55 -10.71
CA GLN A 103 4.11 4.61 -10.31
C GLN A 103 3.47 5.45 -9.20
N TRP A 104 4.21 5.73 -8.15
CA TRP A 104 3.71 6.60 -7.09
C TRP A 104 3.76 8.08 -7.51
N SER A 105 2.86 8.86 -6.96
CA SER A 105 2.91 10.32 -7.01
C SER A 105 2.22 10.91 -5.77
N TYR A 106 2.56 12.11 -5.36
CA TYR A 106 1.88 12.76 -4.22
C TYR A 106 0.38 12.92 -4.43
N ALA A 107 -0.07 13.12 -5.66
CA ALA A 107 -1.49 13.20 -6.00
C ALA A 107 -2.13 11.80 -5.92
N GLY A 108 -1.48 10.79 -6.50
CA GLY A 108 -1.94 9.41 -6.53
C GLY A 108 -2.02 8.79 -5.14
N LEU A 109 -1.06 9.04 -4.25
CA LEU A 109 -1.08 8.53 -2.88
C LEU A 109 -2.31 8.96 -2.05
N LYS A 110 -3.08 9.95 -2.51
CA LYS A 110 -4.39 10.30 -1.94
C LYS A 110 -5.51 9.36 -2.36
N VAL A 111 -5.26 8.50 -3.33
CA VAL A 111 -6.20 7.50 -3.86
C VAL A 111 -5.73 6.10 -3.48
N ALA A 112 -4.48 5.75 -3.78
CA ALA A 112 -3.94 4.41 -3.61
C ALA A 112 -2.46 4.43 -3.25
N PRO A 113 -1.91 3.37 -2.60
CA PRO A 113 -0.47 3.14 -2.55
C PRO A 113 0.09 3.00 -3.97
N GLY A 114 1.41 3.20 -4.12
CA GLY A 114 2.05 3.06 -5.41
C GLY A 114 3.42 2.40 -5.31
N ARG A 115 3.84 1.77 -6.39
CA ARG A 115 5.18 1.22 -6.53
C ARG A 115 6.19 2.36 -6.43
N TYR A 116 7.11 2.23 -5.50
CA TYR A 116 8.24 3.13 -5.34
C TYR A 116 9.41 2.67 -6.20
N SER A 117 9.74 1.38 -6.15
CA SER A 117 10.79 0.72 -6.95
C SER A 117 10.58 -0.78 -6.98
N GLY A 118 11.37 -1.48 -7.78
CA GLY A 118 11.45 -2.93 -7.82
C GLY A 118 10.26 -3.64 -8.47
N THR A 119 10.30 -4.96 -8.44
CA THR A 119 9.28 -5.86 -9.00
C THR A 119 9.11 -7.10 -8.10
N THR A 120 7.98 -7.78 -8.23
CA THR A 120 7.80 -9.10 -7.59
C THR A 120 8.70 -10.18 -8.18
N TYR A 121 9.12 -10.02 -9.45
CA TYR A 121 9.96 -10.98 -10.16
C TYR A 121 11.42 -10.93 -9.73
N ALA A 122 11.89 -9.74 -9.30
CA ALA A 122 13.25 -9.52 -8.81
C ALA A 122 13.35 -9.66 -7.28
N ASP A 123 12.24 -9.93 -6.58
CA ASP A 123 12.15 -10.00 -5.12
C ASP A 123 12.63 -8.72 -4.40
N ASP A 124 12.37 -7.55 -5.01
CA ASP A 124 12.79 -6.24 -4.50
C ASP A 124 11.68 -5.18 -4.53
N LEU A 125 10.41 -5.61 -4.56
CA LEU A 125 9.28 -4.71 -4.68
C LEU A 125 9.14 -3.79 -3.46
N VAL A 126 9.10 -2.48 -3.70
CA VAL A 126 8.90 -1.45 -2.67
C VAL A 126 7.62 -0.67 -2.97
N ILE A 127 6.68 -0.68 -2.04
CA ILE A 127 5.40 0.03 -2.14
C ILE A 127 5.32 1.12 -1.08
N CYS A 128 5.03 2.34 -1.50
CA CYS A 128 4.77 3.45 -0.60
C CYS A 128 3.27 3.78 -0.52
N GLY A 129 2.82 4.21 0.66
CA GLY A 129 1.44 4.60 0.86
C GLY A 129 1.30 5.79 1.79
N HIS A 130 0.19 6.51 1.67
CA HIS A 130 -0.12 7.62 2.56
C HIS A 130 -0.50 7.11 3.96
N ASN A 131 -0.14 7.87 4.99
CA ASN A 131 -0.44 7.54 6.39
C ASN A 131 -1.92 7.83 6.75
N TYR A 132 -2.86 7.37 5.93
CA TYR A 132 -4.29 7.38 6.25
C TYR A 132 -4.70 6.12 6.99
N ALA A 133 -5.77 6.22 7.80
CA ALA A 133 -6.25 5.13 8.65
C ALA A 133 -6.64 3.86 7.87
N LYS A 134 -7.16 4.03 6.65
CA LYS A 134 -7.57 2.96 5.75
C LYS A 134 -6.60 2.75 4.57
N HIS A 135 -5.40 3.33 4.66
CA HIS A 135 -4.26 3.04 3.81
C HIS A 135 -3.13 2.45 4.66
N PHE A 136 -1.93 3.07 4.66
CA PHE A 136 -0.74 2.49 5.30
C PHE A 136 -0.53 2.87 6.77
N SER A 137 -1.40 3.68 7.41
CA SER A 137 -1.24 3.96 8.85
C SER A 137 -1.20 2.69 9.73
N PRO A 138 -2.01 1.64 9.47
CA PRO A 138 -2.00 0.43 10.31
C PRO A 138 -0.76 -0.46 10.16
N ILE A 139 0.04 -0.36 9.06
CA ILE A 139 1.16 -1.29 8.83
C ILE A 139 2.20 -1.28 9.95
N LYS A 140 2.37 -0.16 10.65
CA LYS A 140 3.28 -0.02 11.80
C LYS A 140 2.95 -0.93 12.99
N TRP A 141 1.76 -1.52 13.01
CA TRP A 141 1.28 -2.40 14.06
C TRP A 141 1.23 -3.87 13.66
N LEU A 142 1.74 -4.20 12.48
CA LEU A 142 1.81 -5.57 12.02
C LEU A 142 2.78 -6.36 12.93
N ALA A 143 2.34 -7.54 13.33
CA ALA A 143 3.19 -8.46 14.05
C ALA A 143 4.11 -9.22 13.08
N ILE A 144 5.29 -9.60 13.51
CA ILE A 144 6.17 -10.53 12.79
C ILE A 144 5.41 -11.82 12.52
N GLY A 145 5.54 -12.38 11.31
CA GLY A 145 4.79 -13.54 10.84
C GLY A 145 3.37 -13.21 10.33
N SER A 146 2.94 -11.92 10.36
CA SER A 146 1.66 -11.54 9.75
C SER A 146 1.69 -11.75 8.25
N PRO A 147 0.66 -12.41 7.65
CA PRO A 147 0.61 -12.63 6.20
C PRO A 147 0.33 -11.32 5.45
N VAL A 148 1.02 -11.16 4.33
CA VAL A 148 0.83 -10.10 3.34
C VAL A 148 0.71 -10.76 1.97
N TYR A 149 -0.26 -10.35 1.17
CA TYR A 149 -0.47 -10.88 -0.17
C TYR A 149 -0.44 -9.75 -1.18
N PHE A 150 0.20 -10.01 -2.31
CA PHE A 150 0.12 -9.15 -3.47
C PHE A 150 -0.35 -9.97 -4.66
N THR A 151 -1.46 -9.57 -5.28
CA THR A 151 -1.95 -10.17 -6.53
C THR A 151 -1.64 -9.22 -7.65
N ASP A 152 -0.76 -9.63 -8.57
CA ASP A 152 -0.37 -8.80 -9.71
C ASP A 152 -1.45 -8.75 -10.80
N ALA A 153 -1.23 -7.89 -11.80
CA ALA A 153 -2.17 -7.70 -12.91
C ALA A 153 -2.36 -8.95 -13.79
N ASP A 154 -1.43 -9.89 -13.76
CA ASP A 154 -1.52 -11.18 -14.44
C ASP A 154 -2.28 -12.24 -13.64
N GLY A 155 -2.75 -11.88 -12.43
CA GLY A 155 -3.47 -12.77 -11.53
C GLY A 155 -2.55 -13.77 -10.80
N LEU A 156 -1.27 -13.46 -10.66
CA LEU A 156 -0.35 -14.22 -9.80
C LEU A 156 -0.40 -13.65 -8.40
N ARG A 157 -0.74 -14.49 -7.43
CA ARG A 157 -0.76 -14.14 -6.01
C ARG A 157 0.56 -14.52 -5.37
N TRP A 158 1.27 -13.51 -4.91
CA TRP A 158 2.51 -13.57 -4.18
C TRP A 158 2.20 -13.53 -2.68
N SER A 159 2.78 -14.47 -1.93
CA SER A 159 2.54 -14.60 -0.48
C SER A 159 3.81 -14.24 0.27
N TYR A 160 3.68 -13.39 1.28
CA TYR A 160 4.76 -12.90 2.12
C TYR A 160 4.37 -12.99 3.59
N GLU A 161 5.39 -12.97 4.46
CA GLU A 161 5.24 -12.79 5.90
C GLU A 161 6.07 -11.60 6.36
N VAL A 162 5.55 -10.86 7.34
CA VAL A 162 6.28 -9.74 7.95
C VAL A 162 7.49 -10.27 8.71
N GLU A 163 8.69 -9.83 8.33
CA GLU A 163 9.96 -10.16 9.00
C GLU A 163 10.34 -9.11 10.03
N SER A 164 10.20 -7.81 9.69
CA SER A 164 10.51 -6.73 10.61
C SER A 164 9.66 -5.48 10.38
N VAL A 165 9.59 -4.63 11.41
CA VAL A 165 9.00 -3.29 11.33
C VAL A 165 10.01 -2.29 11.88
N GLU A 166 10.47 -1.40 11.00
CA GLU A 166 11.55 -0.47 11.29
C GLU A 166 11.07 0.99 11.26
N THR A 167 11.86 1.87 11.87
CA THR A 167 11.67 3.32 11.74
C THR A 167 12.92 3.92 11.14
N LEU A 168 12.80 4.45 9.91
CA LEU A 168 13.88 5.03 9.14
C LEU A 168 13.74 6.56 9.04
N GLN A 169 14.87 7.26 8.89
CA GLN A 169 14.86 8.68 8.58
C GLN A 169 14.43 8.89 7.11
N PRO A 170 13.82 10.04 6.76
CA PRO A 170 13.41 10.31 5.37
C PRO A 170 14.57 10.34 4.37
N THR A 171 15.79 10.48 4.84
CA THR A 171 17.03 10.51 4.04
C THR A 171 17.65 9.14 3.84
N GLN A 172 17.19 8.13 4.55
CA GLN A 172 17.65 6.74 4.45
C GLN A 172 16.90 6.02 3.32
N ILE A 173 17.00 6.56 2.10
CA ILE A 173 16.29 6.03 0.92
C ILE A 173 16.91 4.70 0.49
N GLU A 174 18.23 4.60 0.54
CA GLU A 174 18.95 3.39 0.16
C GLU A 174 18.53 2.21 1.05
N GLU A 175 18.43 2.41 2.35
CA GLU A 175 17.99 1.39 3.30
C GLU A 175 16.49 0.99 3.09
N MET A 176 15.67 1.88 2.50
CA MET A 176 14.29 1.55 2.16
C MET A 176 14.16 0.76 0.87
N THR A 177 15.09 0.92 -0.08
CA THR A 177 14.93 0.45 -1.47
C THR A 177 15.94 -0.60 -1.88
N THR A 178 16.99 -0.80 -1.10
CA THR A 178 18.07 -1.74 -1.42
C THR A 178 18.24 -2.73 -0.29
N ASP A 179 18.18 -4.01 -0.61
CA ASP A 179 18.58 -5.06 0.32
C ASP A 179 20.10 -5.19 0.35
N ALA A 180 20.72 -4.58 1.38
CA ALA A 180 22.18 -4.59 1.53
C ALA A 180 22.74 -5.95 1.90
N GLU A 181 21.91 -6.86 2.44
CA GLU A 181 22.28 -8.19 2.90
C GLU A 181 21.66 -9.27 2.00
N ALA A 182 21.56 -9.07 0.73
CA ALA A 182 20.92 -9.93 -0.26
C ALA A 182 20.06 -11.07 0.33
N ASP A 183 18.79 -11.14 -0.02
CA ASP A 183 17.80 -12.10 0.48
C ASP A 183 17.29 -11.85 1.92
N SER A 184 17.43 -10.63 2.47
CA SER A 184 16.87 -10.30 3.79
C SER A 184 15.41 -9.90 3.73
N TRP A 185 14.91 -9.46 2.57
CA TRP A 185 13.49 -9.18 2.31
C TRP A 185 13.18 -9.16 0.81
N ASP A 186 11.92 -9.44 0.44
CA ASP A 186 11.43 -9.51 -0.94
C ASP A 186 10.38 -8.43 -1.24
N LEU A 187 9.77 -7.88 -0.20
CA LEU A 187 8.77 -6.81 -0.28
C LEU A 187 8.97 -5.82 0.86
N THR A 188 9.00 -4.54 0.54
CA THR A 188 8.96 -3.46 1.53
C THR A 188 7.69 -2.62 1.38
N LEU A 189 6.97 -2.43 2.49
CA LEU A 189 5.87 -1.48 2.58
C LEU A 189 6.29 -0.31 3.46
N PHE A 190 6.16 0.94 3.00
CA PHE A 190 6.51 2.06 3.86
C PHE A 190 5.51 3.22 3.81
N THR A 191 5.44 3.95 4.92
CA THR A 191 4.61 5.15 5.08
C THR A 191 5.28 6.20 5.96
N CYS A 192 4.78 7.43 5.91
CA CYS A 192 5.23 8.48 6.82
C CYS A 192 4.74 8.23 8.26
N THR A 193 5.54 8.63 9.24
CA THR A 193 5.06 8.82 10.62
C THR A 193 4.07 9.99 10.67
N SER A 194 3.28 10.10 11.74
CA SER A 194 2.24 11.14 11.88
C SER A 194 2.76 12.57 11.75
N GLY A 195 4.04 12.82 12.04
CA GLY A 195 4.69 14.11 11.85
C GLY A 195 5.46 14.26 10.55
N GLY A 196 5.55 13.20 9.72
CA GLY A 196 6.33 13.20 8.49
C GLY A 196 7.85 13.15 8.69
N ASN A 197 8.32 13.13 9.93
CA ASN A 197 9.75 13.23 10.29
C ASN A 197 10.50 11.90 10.14
N ALA A 198 9.79 10.79 9.99
CA ALA A 198 10.36 9.47 9.79
C ALA A 198 9.45 8.62 8.88
N ARG A 199 9.89 7.40 8.59
CA ARG A 199 9.15 6.39 7.83
C ARG A 199 9.02 5.12 8.68
N TYR A 200 7.84 4.53 8.69
CA TYR A 200 7.69 3.15 9.10
C TYR A 200 7.91 2.29 7.85
N ALA A 201 8.88 1.38 7.90
CA ALA A 201 9.16 0.39 6.88
C ALA A 201 8.85 -1.00 7.44
N VAL A 202 8.03 -1.76 6.73
CA VAL A 202 7.69 -3.16 7.04
C VAL A 202 8.40 -4.01 6.00
N ARG A 203 9.30 -4.89 6.46
CA ARG A 203 10.02 -5.83 5.63
C ARG A 203 9.29 -7.15 5.61
N CYS A 204 9.11 -7.71 4.44
CA CYS A 204 8.42 -8.97 4.27
C CYS A 204 9.26 -9.92 3.42
N VAL A 205 9.25 -11.19 3.80
CA VAL A 205 9.90 -12.28 3.05
C VAL A 205 8.86 -13.13 2.36
N ARG A 206 9.17 -13.61 1.17
CA ARG A 206 8.29 -14.45 0.38
C ARG A 206 8.21 -15.86 0.97
N THR A 207 7.02 -16.41 1.08
CA THR A 207 6.77 -17.72 1.70
C THR A 207 6.60 -18.87 0.70
N GLY A 208 6.78 -18.60 -0.58
CA GLY A 208 6.68 -19.64 -1.61
C GLY A 208 6.58 -19.11 -3.03
N TYR A 209 6.35 -20.00 -3.98
CA TYR A 209 6.09 -19.62 -5.36
C TYR A 209 4.70 -18.95 -5.51
N PRO A 210 4.58 -17.97 -6.42
CA PRO A 210 3.29 -17.36 -6.69
C PRO A 210 2.31 -18.38 -7.27
N VAL A 211 1.05 -18.25 -6.88
CA VAL A 211 -0.03 -19.10 -7.36
C VAL A 211 -1.00 -18.28 -8.20
N ARG A 212 -1.48 -18.84 -9.30
CA ARG A 212 -2.50 -18.17 -10.10
C ARG A 212 -3.84 -18.18 -9.34
N VAL A 213 -4.43 -16.99 -9.18
CA VAL A 213 -5.77 -16.87 -8.61
C VAL A 213 -6.75 -17.43 -9.65
N THR A 214 -7.28 -18.61 -9.39
CA THR A 214 -8.40 -19.17 -10.16
C THR A 214 -9.69 -18.75 -9.46
N ASP A 215 -10.83 -18.71 -10.19
CA ASP A 215 -12.16 -18.29 -9.69
C ASP A 215 -12.69 -19.12 -8.49
N ALA A 216 -11.88 -19.90 -7.88
CA ALA A 216 -12.20 -20.61 -6.66
C ALA A 216 -11.92 -19.68 -5.47
N ALA A 217 -12.90 -18.80 -5.18
CA ALA A 217 -13.07 -18.31 -3.83
C ALA A 217 -13.40 -19.52 -2.93
N GLU A 218 -12.54 -19.82 -1.99
CA GLU A 218 -12.89 -20.47 -0.74
C GLU A 218 -12.49 -19.58 0.42
#